data_6d712a778988c779da46ac9d3ce2a7fd
#
_entry.id   6d712a778988c779da46ac9d3ce2a7fd
#
_cell.length_a   1.000
_cell.length_b   1.000
_cell.length_c   1.000
_cell.angle_alpha   90.00
_cell.angle_beta   90.00
_cell.angle_gamma   90.00
#
_symmetry.space_group_name_H-M   'P 1'
#
loop_
_entity.id
_entity.type
_entity.pdbx_description
1 polymer ?
#
loop_
_entity_poly.entity_id
_entity_poly.type
_entity_poly.pdbx_seq_one_letter_code
_entity_poly.pdbx_strand_id
1 'polypeptide(L)'
;MWNFLNARFEELLGAVLLAVMACISFINVIVRYCTNFSFSSSEELTVNLFVWIVLLGTSRAFREGGNFSMNLLYDAMPRPLRKLLYIFGALCCIAFFATLCWQGYIEVKDEIELEVISESLAIPVWIYTIATPLFSALIIVRILQKLWEDFRSRNY
;
A
#
# COMPACT_ATOMS: atom_id res chain seq x y z
N MET A 1 18.98 0.73 15.00
CA MET A 1 19.66 0.68 13.69
C MET A 1 18.82 -0.07 12.64
N TRP A 2 18.25 -1.22 12.96
CA TRP A 2 17.36 -1.99 12.07
C TRP A 2 16.08 -1.22 11.62
N ASN A 3 15.45 -0.49 12.54
CA ASN A 3 14.25 0.31 12.25
C ASN A 3 14.51 1.53 11.33
N PHE A 4 15.72 2.06 11.36
CA PHE A 4 16.13 3.22 10.56
C PHE A 4 16.38 2.84 9.09
N LEU A 5 16.96 1.66 8.86
CA LEU A 5 17.19 1.11 7.52
C LEU A 5 15.87 0.75 6.82
N ASN A 6 14.94 0.12 7.56
CA ASN A 6 13.61 -0.21 7.02
C ASN A 6 12.77 1.03 6.68
N ALA A 7 12.87 2.11 7.49
CA ALA A 7 12.14 3.35 7.22
C ALA A 7 12.60 4.04 5.95
N ARG A 8 13.93 4.15 5.80
CA ARG A 8 14.51 4.78 4.61
C ARG A 8 14.29 3.97 3.34
N PHE A 9 14.23 2.64 3.46
CA PHE A 9 13.98 1.78 2.31
C PHE A 9 12.56 1.95 1.76
N GLU A 10 11.53 1.95 2.62
CA GLU A 10 10.13 2.19 2.21
C GLU A 10 9.97 3.59 1.59
N GLU A 11 10.60 4.60 2.17
CA GLU A 11 10.58 5.98 1.69
C GLU A 11 11.28 6.14 0.33
N LEU A 12 12.47 5.56 0.21
CA LEU A 12 13.24 5.60 -1.03
C LEU A 12 12.52 4.85 -2.15
N LEU A 13 11.98 3.67 -1.84
CA LEU A 13 11.23 2.87 -2.80
C LEU A 13 9.98 3.62 -3.27
N GLY A 14 9.21 4.22 -2.36
CA GLY A 14 8.04 5.03 -2.70
C GLY A 14 8.40 6.25 -3.55
N ALA A 15 9.50 6.94 -3.23
CA ALA A 15 9.97 8.09 -4.00
C ALA A 15 10.43 7.70 -5.41
N VAL A 16 11.14 6.57 -5.55
CA VAL A 16 11.56 6.06 -6.86
C VAL A 16 10.35 5.66 -7.70
N LEU A 17 9.39 4.93 -7.13
CA LEU A 17 8.17 4.54 -7.84
C LEU A 17 7.36 5.77 -8.29
N LEU A 18 7.25 6.78 -7.43
CA LEU A 18 6.57 8.04 -7.78
C LEU A 18 7.29 8.77 -8.91
N ALA A 19 8.62 8.84 -8.88
CA ALA A 19 9.41 9.46 -9.95
C ALA A 19 9.24 8.71 -11.27
N VAL A 20 9.28 7.37 -11.25
CA VAL A 20 9.06 6.54 -12.45
C VAL A 20 7.64 6.76 -13.00
N MET A 21 6.62 6.75 -12.14
CA MET A 21 5.24 7.01 -12.53
C MET A 21 5.08 8.40 -13.16
N ALA A 22 5.68 9.43 -12.57
CA ALA A 22 5.66 10.79 -13.10
C ALA A 22 6.34 10.88 -14.48
N CYS A 23 7.49 10.22 -14.66
CA CYS A 23 8.19 10.17 -15.95
C CYS A 23 7.35 9.47 -17.02
N ILE A 24 6.74 8.31 -16.71
CA ILE A 24 5.89 7.58 -17.65
C ILE A 24 4.69 8.43 -18.08
N SER A 25 4.00 9.05 -17.10
CA SER A 25 2.84 9.92 -17.36
C SER A 25 3.24 11.14 -18.20
N PHE A 26 4.38 11.75 -17.91
CA PHE A 26 4.89 12.89 -18.66
C PHE A 26 5.22 12.53 -20.12
N ILE A 27 5.90 11.40 -20.32
CA ILE A 27 6.21 10.89 -21.66
C ILE A 27 4.91 10.59 -22.43
N ASN A 28 3.92 9.95 -21.79
CA ASN A 28 2.62 9.65 -22.41
C ASN A 28 1.90 10.93 -22.86
N VAL A 29 1.94 11.99 -22.06
CA VAL A 29 1.37 13.29 -22.40
C VAL A 29 2.07 13.87 -23.64
N ILE A 30 3.42 13.90 -23.68
CA ILE A 30 4.17 14.41 -24.83
C ILE A 30 3.82 13.62 -26.09
N VAL A 31 3.85 12.30 -26.03
CA VAL A 31 3.54 11.44 -27.17
C VAL A 31 2.12 11.68 -27.66
N ARG A 32 1.14 11.80 -26.77
CA ARG A 32 -0.26 12.06 -27.12
C ARG A 32 -0.43 13.39 -27.86
N TYR A 33 0.27 14.44 -27.43
CA TYR A 33 0.19 15.76 -28.08
C TYR A 33 1.00 15.85 -29.37
N CYS A 34 2.11 15.12 -29.48
CA CYS A 34 2.96 15.15 -30.66
C CYS A 34 2.50 14.20 -31.80
N THR A 35 1.87 13.05 -31.44
CA THR A 35 1.59 11.99 -32.42
C THR A 35 0.12 11.59 -32.53
N ASN A 36 -0.78 12.15 -31.70
CA ASN A 36 -2.17 11.72 -31.53
C ASN A 36 -2.33 10.22 -31.18
N PHE A 37 -1.24 9.58 -30.74
CA PHE A 37 -1.23 8.20 -30.26
C PHE A 37 -1.29 8.19 -28.73
N SER A 38 -2.17 7.36 -28.16
CA SER A 38 -2.23 7.11 -26.71
C SER A 38 -1.66 5.73 -26.46
N PHE A 39 -0.63 5.64 -25.61
CA PHE A 39 -0.11 4.36 -25.14
C PHE A 39 -1.00 3.82 -24.01
N SER A 40 -1.90 2.89 -24.32
CA SER A 40 -2.69 2.16 -23.33
C SER A 40 -1.81 1.46 -22.27
N SER A 41 -0.63 1.00 -22.67
CA SER A 41 0.39 0.42 -21.80
C SER A 41 0.84 1.35 -20.67
N SER A 42 0.92 2.66 -20.94
CA SER A 42 1.30 3.65 -19.92
C SER A 42 0.23 3.81 -18.84
N GLU A 43 -1.03 3.73 -19.23
CA GLU A 43 -2.15 3.85 -18.27
C GLU A 43 -2.19 2.63 -17.36
N GLU A 44 -2.08 1.42 -17.90
CA GLU A 44 -2.05 0.18 -17.15
C GLU A 44 -0.88 0.16 -16.14
N LEU A 45 0.32 0.51 -16.61
CA LEU A 45 1.51 0.55 -15.76
C LEU A 45 1.39 1.60 -14.65
N THR A 46 0.87 2.78 -14.98
CA THR A 46 0.68 3.87 -14.00
C THR A 46 -0.31 3.47 -12.90
N VAL A 47 -1.42 2.82 -13.25
CA VAL A 47 -2.40 2.34 -12.26
C VAL A 47 -1.79 1.31 -11.31
N ASN A 48 -1.04 0.35 -11.83
CA ASN A 48 -0.38 -0.67 -11.01
C ASN A 48 0.70 -0.07 -10.09
N LEU A 49 1.54 0.82 -10.60
CA LEU A 49 2.52 1.55 -9.79
C LEU A 49 1.84 2.40 -8.71
N PHE A 50 0.69 3.00 -9.02
CA PHE A 50 -0.08 3.76 -8.05
C PHE A 50 -0.57 2.88 -6.88
N VAL A 51 -1.09 1.68 -7.16
CA VAL A 51 -1.48 0.72 -6.11
C VAL A 51 -0.29 0.38 -5.20
N TRP A 52 0.89 0.15 -5.77
CA TRP A 52 2.10 -0.14 -5.01
C TRP A 52 2.49 1.03 -4.09
N ILE A 53 2.46 2.26 -4.62
CA ILE A 53 2.78 3.47 -3.85
C ILE A 53 1.78 3.64 -2.69
N VAL A 54 0.48 3.44 -2.94
CA VAL A 54 -0.56 3.56 -1.91
C VAL A 54 -0.36 2.53 -0.80
N LEU A 55 -0.08 1.28 -1.14
CA LEU A 55 0.16 0.23 -0.16
C LEU A 55 1.43 0.47 0.66
N LEU A 56 2.52 0.91 0.02
CA LEU A 56 3.76 1.30 0.72
C LEU A 56 3.55 2.51 1.63
N GLY A 57 2.85 3.53 1.14
CA GLY A 57 2.51 4.71 1.93
C GLY A 57 1.63 4.38 3.14
N THR A 58 0.67 3.47 2.96
CA THR A 58 -0.18 2.97 4.04
C THR A 58 0.64 2.21 5.08
N SER A 59 1.58 1.35 4.67
CA SER A 59 2.50 0.65 5.56
C SER A 59 3.27 1.64 6.44
N ARG A 60 3.79 2.71 5.84
CA ARG A 60 4.49 3.77 6.56
C ARG A 60 3.59 4.53 7.52
N ALA A 61 2.38 4.89 7.08
CA ALA A 61 1.41 5.62 7.91
C ALA A 61 1.04 4.85 9.18
N PHE A 62 0.88 3.53 9.10
CA PHE A 62 0.66 2.68 10.29
C PHE A 62 1.87 2.66 11.22
N ARG A 63 3.06 2.63 10.68
CA ARG A 63 4.29 2.65 11.46
C ARG A 63 4.49 3.95 12.23
N GLU A 64 4.19 5.09 11.61
CA GLU A 64 4.28 6.41 12.24
C GLU A 64 3.10 6.68 13.19
N GLY A 65 2.10 5.80 13.24
CA GLY A 65 0.90 5.96 14.05
C GLY A 65 -0.10 6.99 13.49
N GLY A 66 0.15 7.48 12.29
CA GLY A 66 -0.65 8.53 11.65
C GLY A 66 -2.09 8.12 11.32
N ASN A 67 -2.33 6.85 11.03
CA ASN A 67 -3.66 6.35 10.68
C ASN A 67 -4.64 6.30 11.87
N PHE A 68 -4.14 6.31 13.11
CA PHE A 68 -4.97 6.35 14.31
C PHE A 68 -5.07 7.75 14.93
N SER A 69 -4.45 8.76 14.31
CA SER A 69 -4.34 10.13 14.84
C SER A 69 -5.52 11.01 14.42
N MET A 70 -6.73 10.65 14.82
CA MET A 70 -7.81 11.65 14.90
C MET A 70 -7.73 12.37 16.27
N ASN A 71 -6.66 13.12 16.49
CA ASN A 71 -6.33 13.72 17.78
C ASN A 71 -7.49 14.54 18.38
N LEU A 72 -8.24 15.26 17.55
CA LEU A 72 -9.37 16.08 18.00
C LEU A 72 -10.51 15.26 18.63
N LEU A 73 -10.79 14.08 18.09
CA LEU A 73 -11.85 13.21 18.62
C LEU A 73 -11.37 12.41 19.84
N TYR A 74 -10.08 12.06 19.83
CA TYR A 74 -9.44 11.34 20.93
C TYR A 74 -9.30 12.18 22.21
N ASP A 75 -9.02 13.49 22.09
CA ASP A 75 -8.84 14.39 23.23
C ASP A 75 -10.16 14.73 23.93
N ALA A 76 -11.30 14.60 23.23
CA ALA A 76 -12.64 14.83 23.78
C ALA A 76 -13.23 13.60 24.49
N MET A 77 -12.61 12.40 24.35
CA MET A 77 -13.18 11.14 24.88
C MET A 77 -12.53 10.68 26.18
N PRO A 78 -13.32 10.02 27.08
CA PRO A 78 -12.78 9.40 28.29
C PRO A 78 -11.81 8.26 27.93
N ARG A 79 -10.75 8.11 28.71
CA ARG A 79 -9.66 7.14 28.51
C ARG A 79 -10.08 5.71 28.16
N PRO A 80 -11.13 5.09 28.80
CA PRO A 80 -11.51 3.72 28.46
C PRO A 80 -12.13 3.60 27.06
N LEU A 81 -12.90 4.59 26.63
CA LEU A 81 -13.53 4.60 25.31
C LEU A 81 -12.50 4.80 24.19
N ARG A 82 -11.51 5.64 24.43
CA ARG A 82 -10.36 5.85 23.54
C ARG A 82 -9.62 4.54 23.27
N LYS A 83 -9.32 3.78 24.33
CA LYS A 83 -8.65 2.48 24.21
C LYS A 83 -9.48 1.46 23.42
N LEU A 84 -10.78 1.40 23.69
CA LEU A 84 -11.69 0.50 22.97
C LEU A 84 -11.74 0.81 21.48
N LEU A 85 -11.88 2.08 21.12
CA LEU A 85 -11.90 2.51 19.71
C LEU A 85 -10.58 2.26 18.99
N TYR A 86 -9.45 2.46 19.68
CA TYR A 86 -8.12 2.17 19.13
C TYR A 86 -7.96 0.69 18.79
N ILE A 87 -8.31 -0.20 19.72
CA ILE A 87 -8.25 -1.65 19.50
C ILE A 87 -9.22 -2.09 18.42
N PHE A 88 -10.45 -1.56 18.43
CA PHE A 88 -11.46 -1.86 17.42
C PHE A 88 -11.01 -1.41 16.03
N GLY A 89 -10.48 -0.20 15.90
CA GLY A 89 -9.94 0.31 14.64
C GLY A 89 -8.78 -0.55 14.11
N ALA A 90 -7.86 -0.93 14.99
CA ALA A 90 -6.75 -1.81 14.62
C ALA A 90 -7.24 -3.19 14.15
N LEU A 91 -8.24 -3.77 14.83
CA LEU A 91 -8.84 -5.05 14.45
C LEU A 91 -9.52 -4.97 13.07
N CYS A 92 -10.27 -3.90 12.81
CA CYS A 92 -10.90 -3.66 11.50
C CYS A 92 -9.85 -3.52 10.39
N CYS A 93 -8.76 -2.80 10.64
CA CYS A 93 -7.66 -2.68 9.67
C CYS A 93 -6.99 -4.03 9.41
N ILE A 94 -6.70 -4.81 10.44
CA ILE A 94 -6.13 -6.16 10.27
C ILE A 94 -7.07 -7.05 9.46
N ALA A 95 -8.38 -7.05 9.77
CA ALA A 95 -9.36 -7.84 9.03
C ALA A 95 -9.43 -7.42 7.56
N PHE A 96 -9.41 -6.12 7.28
CA PHE A 96 -9.40 -5.59 5.92
C PHE A 96 -8.15 -6.02 5.13
N PHE A 97 -6.94 -5.83 5.69
CA PHE A 97 -5.72 -6.21 5.00
C PHE A 97 -5.52 -7.73 4.92
N ALA A 98 -6.07 -8.50 5.86
CA ALA A 98 -6.08 -9.96 5.79
C ALA A 98 -6.97 -10.47 4.64
N THR A 99 -8.16 -9.89 4.46
CA THR A 99 -9.02 -10.21 3.30
C THR A 99 -8.36 -9.79 1.98
N LEU A 100 -7.73 -8.63 1.95
CA LEU A 100 -7.03 -8.14 0.77
C LEU A 100 -5.82 -9.01 0.40
N CYS A 101 -5.07 -9.47 1.40
CA CYS A 101 -3.98 -10.42 1.21
C CYS A 101 -4.46 -11.77 0.68
N TRP A 102 -5.55 -12.29 1.24
CA TRP A 102 -6.14 -13.57 0.83
C TRP A 102 -6.68 -13.51 -0.60
N GLN A 103 -7.48 -12.49 -0.92
CA GLN A 103 -8.03 -12.32 -2.26
C GLN A 103 -6.93 -12.07 -3.30
N GLY A 104 -5.95 -11.22 -2.97
CA GLY A 104 -4.81 -10.98 -3.86
C GLY A 104 -3.96 -12.24 -4.09
N TYR A 105 -3.85 -13.13 -3.12
CA TYR A 105 -3.20 -14.43 -3.32
C TYR A 105 -3.98 -15.34 -4.28
N ILE A 106 -5.32 -15.40 -4.14
CA ILE A 106 -6.18 -16.16 -5.04
C ILE A 106 -6.07 -15.60 -6.47
N GLU A 107 -6.15 -14.28 -6.62
CA GLU A 107 -6.06 -13.59 -7.90
C GLU A 107 -4.74 -13.91 -8.62
N VAL A 108 -3.59 -13.80 -7.93
CA VAL A 108 -2.29 -14.17 -8.49
C VAL A 108 -2.25 -15.64 -8.94
N LYS A 109 -2.85 -16.53 -8.16
CA LYS A 109 -2.90 -17.95 -8.49
C LYS A 109 -3.72 -18.21 -9.76
N ASP A 110 -4.89 -17.58 -9.84
CA ASP A 110 -5.79 -17.71 -11.00
C ASP A 110 -5.14 -17.11 -12.26
N GLU A 111 -4.44 -15.98 -12.15
CA GLU A 111 -3.69 -15.35 -13.25
C GLU A 111 -2.55 -16.25 -13.77
N ILE A 112 -1.88 -16.98 -12.89
CA ILE A 112 -0.84 -17.95 -13.27
C ILE A 112 -1.47 -19.17 -13.93
N GLU A 113 -2.56 -19.73 -13.38
CA GLU A 113 -3.23 -20.90 -13.92
C GLU A 113 -3.88 -20.64 -15.28
N LEU A 114 -4.39 -19.43 -15.51
CA LEU A 114 -5.04 -19.02 -16.76
C LEU A 114 -4.06 -18.39 -17.77
N GLU A 115 -2.76 -18.31 -17.43
CA GLU A 115 -1.73 -17.67 -18.26
C GLU A 115 -2.16 -16.27 -18.76
N VAL A 116 -2.75 -15.46 -17.86
CA VAL A 116 -3.28 -14.15 -18.21
C VAL A 116 -2.14 -13.20 -18.61
N ILE A 117 -2.21 -12.70 -19.83
CA ILE A 117 -1.25 -11.74 -20.39
C ILE A 117 -1.95 -10.39 -20.55
N SER A 118 -1.27 -9.31 -20.16
CA SER A 118 -1.75 -7.95 -20.40
C SER A 118 -1.90 -7.68 -21.90
N GLU A 119 -3.05 -7.14 -22.31
CA GLU A 119 -3.32 -6.81 -23.71
C GLU A 119 -2.42 -5.66 -24.23
N SER A 120 -1.97 -4.78 -23.33
CA SER A 120 -1.23 -3.59 -23.71
C SER A 120 0.29 -3.74 -23.59
N LEU A 121 0.78 -4.51 -22.60
CA LEU A 121 2.21 -4.71 -22.31
C LEU A 121 2.75 -6.05 -22.79
N ALA A 122 1.87 -7.00 -23.14
CA ALA A 122 2.21 -8.39 -23.50
C ALA A 122 3.09 -9.10 -22.45
N ILE A 123 2.96 -8.71 -21.17
CA ILE A 123 3.63 -9.35 -20.02
C ILE A 123 2.60 -10.05 -19.14
N PRO A 124 2.98 -11.11 -18.40
CA PRO A 124 2.09 -11.79 -17.47
C PRO A 124 1.60 -10.84 -16.38
N VAL A 125 0.28 -10.81 -16.15
CA VAL A 125 -0.38 -9.88 -15.21
C VAL A 125 0.05 -10.12 -13.78
N TRP A 126 0.29 -11.39 -13.38
CA TRP A 126 0.71 -11.76 -12.02
C TRP A 126 1.97 -11.04 -11.53
N ILE A 127 2.82 -10.53 -12.42
CA ILE A 127 4.07 -9.84 -12.07
C ILE A 127 3.80 -8.57 -11.26
N TYR A 128 2.75 -7.84 -11.58
CA TYR A 128 2.39 -6.63 -10.84
C TYR A 128 1.28 -6.87 -9.81
N THR A 129 0.43 -7.89 -9.99
CA THR A 129 -0.61 -8.23 -9.01
C THR A 129 -0.01 -8.82 -7.72
N ILE A 130 1.14 -9.51 -7.79
CA ILE A 130 1.82 -10.10 -6.63
C ILE A 130 2.21 -9.07 -5.54
N ALA A 131 2.35 -7.81 -5.90
CA ALA A 131 2.64 -6.76 -4.94
C ALA A 131 1.49 -6.54 -3.94
N THR A 132 0.24 -6.74 -4.36
CA THR A 132 -0.94 -6.55 -3.51
C THR A 132 -0.94 -7.46 -2.28
N PRO A 133 -0.83 -8.80 -2.38
CA PRO A 133 -0.77 -9.66 -1.21
C PRO A 133 0.51 -9.44 -0.39
N LEU A 134 1.64 -9.14 -1.04
CA LEU A 134 2.92 -8.96 -0.38
C LEU A 134 2.93 -7.69 0.49
N PHE A 135 2.49 -6.56 -0.04
CA PHE A 135 2.41 -5.32 0.73
C PHE A 135 1.29 -5.34 1.77
N SER A 136 0.17 -6.02 1.50
CA SER A 136 -0.89 -6.20 2.49
C SER A 136 -0.41 -7.01 3.70
N ALA A 137 0.37 -8.07 3.49
CA ALA A 137 1.01 -8.81 4.57
C ALA A 137 2.00 -7.94 5.36
N LEU A 138 2.79 -7.11 4.68
CA LEU A 138 3.70 -6.16 5.30
C LEU A 138 2.95 -5.15 6.18
N ILE A 139 1.81 -4.63 5.73
CA ILE A 139 0.98 -3.71 6.50
C ILE A 139 0.46 -4.38 7.78
N ILE A 140 -0.02 -5.63 7.70
CA ILE A 140 -0.46 -6.38 8.89
C ILE A 140 0.67 -6.49 9.91
N VAL A 141 1.88 -6.82 9.47
CA VAL A 141 3.05 -6.89 10.36
C VAL A 141 3.32 -5.53 11.02
N ARG A 142 3.20 -4.42 10.27
CA ARG A 142 3.39 -3.06 10.82
C ARG A 142 2.33 -2.68 11.85
N ILE A 143 1.06 -3.02 11.59
CA ILE A 143 -0.03 -2.80 12.55
C ILE A 143 0.26 -3.57 13.86
N LEU A 144 0.66 -4.84 13.76
CA LEU A 144 0.98 -5.66 14.92
C LEU A 144 2.20 -5.13 15.70
N GLN A 145 3.25 -4.68 15.00
CA GLN A 145 4.42 -4.05 15.62
C GLN A 145 4.02 -2.79 16.38
N LYS A 146 3.20 -1.93 15.78
CA LYS A 146 2.74 -0.70 16.41
C LYS A 146 1.85 -0.97 17.63
N LEU A 147 0.91 -1.90 17.53
CA LEU A 147 0.11 -2.33 18.65
C LEU A 147 0.97 -2.82 19.83
N TRP A 148 1.97 -3.64 19.51
CA TRP A 148 2.90 -4.16 20.54
C TRP A 148 3.68 -3.03 21.23
N GLU A 149 4.19 -2.07 20.47
CA GLU A 149 4.91 -0.90 21.01
C GLU A 149 4.01 -0.05 21.91
N ASP A 150 2.78 0.24 21.48
CA ASP A 150 1.82 1.06 22.23
C ASP A 150 1.33 0.36 23.51
N PHE A 151 1.11 -0.95 23.47
CA PHE A 151 0.79 -1.74 24.67
C PHE A 151 1.95 -1.77 25.67
N ARG A 152 3.19 -1.83 25.18
CA ARG A 152 4.38 -1.87 26.04
C ARG A 152 4.71 -0.51 26.65
N SER A 153 4.49 0.58 25.93
CA SER A 153 4.80 1.95 26.37
C SER A 153 3.70 2.60 27.23
N ARG A 154 2.54 1.93 27.42
CA ARG A 154 1.34 2.48 28.08
C ARG A 154 0.86 3.84 27.52
N ASN A 155 1.18 4.15 26.27
CA ASN A 155 0.77 5.37 25.58
C ASN A 155 -0.53 5.11 24.82
N TYR A 156 -1.67 5.21 25.52
CA TYR A 156 -2.99 5.27 24.89
C TYR A 156 -3.78 6.48 25.38
#